data_3e3fd4301a4ebe1059b886aaa9729cde
#
_entry.id   3e3fd4301a4ebe1059b886aaa9729cde
#
_cell.length_a   1.000
_cell.length_b   1.000
_cell.length_c   1.000
_cell.angle_alpha   90.00
_cell.angle_beta   90.00
_cell.angle_gamma   90.00
#
_symmetry.space_group_name_H-M   'P 1'
#
loop_
_entity.id
_entity.type
_entity.pdbx_description
1 polymer ?
#
loop_
_entity_poly.entity_id
_entity_poly.type
_entity_poly.pdbx_seq_one_letter_code
_entity_poly.pdbx_strand_id
1 'polypeptide(L)'
;LPTYVINPLHTNLYRKSLSLRKTKTDRLDARTIAAMLMSDVDLKSYTDTAYHNEELKSLTRYRFDKVRERAKLKQSVSRLVTILFPELEKLVPTLHMESVYALLSEFPGAKQVAEAHLTHLKAVLYGASKGRYGRDMATTLRDAARCSVGSVMPAKSLELQHTIRLIRELDAEIEDIEAAIQPMMDEMQSPITTIPGIGVRMGAMILAEIGDFSRFDSPD
;
A
#
# COMPACT_ATOMS: atom_id res chain seq x y z
N LEU A 1 17.87 30.80 -11.58
CA LEU A 1 19.10 30.60 -10.78
C LEU A 1 19.36 29.11 -10.70
N PRO A 2 20.62 28.64 -10.88
CA PRO A 2 20.91 27.22 -10.73
C PRO A 2 20.64 26.80 -9.28
N THR A 3 19.91 25.70 -9.12
CA THR A 3 19.55 25.10 -7.82
C THR A 3 20.38 23.85 -7.63
N TYR A 4 20.83 23.59 -6.41
CA TYR A 4 21.62 22.42 -6.07
C TYR A 4 20.95 21.66 -4.92
N VAL A 5 20.76 20.36 -5.09
CA VAL A 5 20.29 19.48 -4.02
C VAL A 5 21.50 18.76 -3.43
N ILE A 6 21.79 19.03 -2.17
CA ILE A 6 22.97 18.48 -1.49
C ILE A 6 22.51 17.47 -0.44
N ASN A 7 23.09 16.27 -0.45
CA ASN A 7 22.83 15.30 0.59
C ASN A 7 23.30 15.84 1.96
N PRO A 8 22.44 15.86 2.99
CA PRO A 8 22.79 16.31 4.34
C PRO A 8 24.01 15.62 4.93
N LEU A 9 24.31 14.40 4.52
CA LEU A 9 25.51 13.67 4.93
C LEU A 9 26.78 14.34 4.41
N HIS A 10 26.79 14.76 3.13
CA HIS A 10 27.92 15.49 2.53
C HIS A 10 28.14 16.83 3.22
N THR A 11 27.06 17.58 3.48
CA THR A 11 27.16 18.85 4.23
C THR A 11 27.77 18.64 5.61
N ASN A 12 27.38 17.56 6.30
CA ASN A 12 27.93 17.24 7.62
C ASN A 12 29.41 16.83 7.57
N LEU A 13 29.81 16.03 6.57
CA LEU A 13 31.20 15.64 6.36
C LEU A 13 32.06 16.86 5.99
N TYR A 14 31.58 17.71 5.10
CA TYR A 14 32.27 18.96 4.71
C TYR A 14 32.43 19.89 5.91
N ARG A 15 31.41 20.06 6.74
CA ARG A 15 31.50 20.82 8.00
C ARG A 15 32.58 20.27 8.93
N LYS A 16 32.67 18.95 9.07
CA LYS A 16 33.70 18.30 9.89
C LYS A 16 35.10 18.50 9.34
N SER A 17 35.26 18.62 8.03
CA SER A 17 36.54 18.93 7.42
C SER A 17 37.00 20.40 7.70
N LEU A 18 36.04 21.31 7.81
CA LEU A 18 36.31 22.72 8.09
C LEU A 18 36.57 23.01 9.59
N SER A 19 35.94 22.25 10.49
CA SER A 19 36.08 22.48 11.93
C SER A 19 35.67 21.24 12.75
N LEU A 20 36.50 20.94 13.77
CA LEU A 20 36.21 19.86 14.74
C LEU A 20 35.17 20.28 15.82
N ARG A 21 34.70 21.55 15.81
CA ARG A 21 33.71 22.03 16.76
C ARG A 21 32.35 21.36 16.55
N LYS A 22 31.77 20.86 17.61
CA LYS A 22 30.44 20.17 17.59
C LYS A 22 29.25 21.16 17.56
N THR A 23 29.47 22.46 17.57
CA THR A 23 28.40 23.47 17.58
C THR A 23 27.61 23.41 16.28
N LYS A 24 26.32 23.26 16.38
CA LYS A 24 25.37 23.26 15.24
C LYS A 24 24.42 24.44 15.42
N THR A 25 24.44 25.38 14.48
CA THR A 25 23.51 26.50 14.38
C THR A 25 23.16 26.73 12.91
N ASP A 26 21.97 27.22 12.64
CA ASP A 26 21.52 27.51 11.25
C ASP A 26 22.48 28.45 10.53
N ARG A 27 23.09 29.39 11.22
CA ARG A 27 24.09 30.31 10.66
C ARG A 27 25.37 29.58 10.24
N LEU A 28 25.81 28.57 10.99
CA LEU A 28 26.96 27.75 10.65
C LEU A 28 26.62 26.80 9.49
N ASP A 29 25.43 26.23 9.47
CA ASP A 29 25.01 25.38 8.39
C ASP A 29 24.86 26.16 7.07
N ALA A 30 24.28 27.36 7.10
CA ALA A 30 24.23 28.25 5.94
C ALA A 30 25.63 28.64 5.41
N ARG A 31 26.57 28.95 6.31
CA ARG A 31 27.97 29.22 5.93
C ARG A 31 28.67 28.01 5.34
N THR A 32 28.40 26.82 5.89
CA THR A 32 28.99 25.57 5.39
C THR A 32 28.47 25.27 3.98
N ILE A 33 27.19 25.46 3.73
CA ILE A 33 26.56 25.28 2.42
C ILE A 33 27.13 26.30 1.42
N ALA A 34 27.25 27.57 1.81
CA ALA A 34 27.83 28.60 0.96
C ALA A 34 29.30 28.30 0.62
N ALA A 35 30.10 27.89 1.60
CA ALA A 35 31.48 27.50 1.37
C ALA A 35 31.62 26.27 0.47
N MET A 36 30.70 25.29 0.61
CA MET A 36 30.65 24.12 -0.24
C MET A 36 30.31 24.48 -1.69
N LEU A 37 29.36 25.39 -1.91
CA LEU A 37 29.01 25.89 -3.24
C LEU A 37 30.12 26.74 -3.89
N MET A 38 30.97 27.37 -3.10
CA MET A 38 32.11 28.19 -3.56
C MET A 38 33.38 27.36 -3.73
N SER A 39 33.48 26.18 -3.14
CA SER A 39 34.59 25.27 -3.38
C SER A 39 34.35 24.55 -4.72
N ASP A 40 35.45 24.25 -5.44
CA ASP A 40 35.44 23.50 -6.71
C ASP A 40 35.00 22.00 -6.48
N VAL A 41 33.96 21.78 -5.69
CA VAL A 41 33.35 20.49 -5.57
C VAL A 41 32.44 20.32 -6.79
N ASP A 42 32.57 19.21 -7.48
CA ASP A 42 31.76 18.83 -8.65
C ASP A 42 30.27 18.61 -8.27
N LEU A 43 29.59 19.71 -7.95
CA LEU A 43 28.19 19.74 -7.60
C LEU A 43 27.37 19.80 -8.88
N LYS A 44 26.70 18.70 -9.20
CA LYS A 44 25.74 18.70 -10.31
C LYS A 44 24.54 19.58 -9.95
N SER A 45 24.24 20.58 -10.80
CA SER A 45 23.04 21.40 -10.63
C SER A 45 21.80 20.52 -10.70
N TYR A 46 20.80 20.83 -9.87
CA TYR A 46 19.46 20.25 -10.02
C TYR A 46 18.89 20.78 -11.34
N THR A 47 19.04 20.01 -12.37
CA THR A 47 18.24 20.16 -13.57
C THR A 47 16.84 19.67 -13.21
N ASP A 48 15.84 20.45 -13.57
CA ASP A 48 14.43 20.12 -13.42
C ASP A 48 14.20 18.77 -14.10
N THR A 49 14.42 17.71 -13.31
CA THR A 49 14.16 16.34 -13.76
C THR A 49 12.67 16.30 -13.98
N ALA A 50 12.33 16.16 -15.23
CA ALA A 50 11.03 16.30 -15.83
C ALA A 50 9.88 16.14 -14.83
N TYR A 51 8.96 17.12 -14.83
CA TYR A 51 7.68 17.14 -14.11
C TYR A 51 7.04 15.74 -13.90
N HIS A 52 7.20 14.85 -14.87
CA HIS A 52 6.78 13.45 -14.80
C HIS A 52 7.41 12.64 -13.66
N ASN A 53 8.67 12.88 -13.28
CA ASN A 53 9.30 12.12 -12.19
C ASN A 53 8.78 12.53 -10.82
N GLU A 54 8.49 13.81 -10.59
CA GLU A 54 7.91 14.27 -9.33
C GLU A 54 6.44 13.85 -9.20
N GLU A 55 5.70 13.84 -10.29
CA GLU A 55 4.31 13.37 -10.32
C GLU A 55 4.26 11.84 -10.11
N LEU A 56 5.08 11.07 -10.83
CA LEU A 56 5.20 9.64 -10.64
C LEU A 56 5.61 9.30 -9.18
N LYS A 57 6.52 10.06 -8.60
CA LYS A 57 6.95 9.92 -7.22
C LYS A 57 5.83 10.21 -6.22
N SER A 58 5.03 11.23 -6.49
CA SER A 58 3.85 11.54 -5.68
C SER A 58 2.84 10.41 -5.72
N LEU A 59 2.50 9.90 -6.91
CA LEU A 59 1.54 8.81 -7.09
C LEU A 59 2.03 7.49 -6.47
N THR A 60 3.29 7.13 -6.66
CA THR A 60 3.85 5.89 -6.10
C THR A 60 3.88 5.89 -4.58
N ARG A 61 4.23 7.03 -3.96
CA ARG A 61 4.19 7.21 -2.50
C ARG A 61 2.76 7.20 -1.98
N TYR A 62 1.84 7.90 -2.64
CA TYR A 62 0.43 7.90 -2.27
C TYR A 62 -0.17 6.49 -2.34
N ARG A 63 0.13 5.75 -3.43
CA ARG A 63 -0.25 4.33 -3.54
C ARG A 63 0.30 3.50 -2.39
N PHE A 64 1.57 3.68 -2.04
CA PHE A 64 2.20 2.94 -0.93
C PHE A 64 1.46 3.18 0.39
N ASP A 65 1.09 4.42 0.69
CA ASP A 65 0.36 4.75 1.91
C ASP A 65 -1.03 4.10 1.92
N LYS A 66 -1.78 4.14 0.80
CA LYS A 66 -3.08 3.46 0.67
C LYS A 66 -2.98 1.94 0.86
N VAL A 67 -1.95 1.31 0.30
CA VAL A 67 -1.69 -0.13 0.51
C VAL A 67 -1.41 -0.44 1.98
N ARG A 68 -0.67 0.42 2.69
CA ARG A 68 -0.42 0.28 4.13
C ARG A 68 -1.69 0.44 4.97
N GLU A 69 -2.53 1.43 4.65
CA GLU A 69 -3.83 1.61 5.31
C GLU A 69 -4.72 0.40 5.13
N ARG A 70 -4.84 -0.10 3.90
CA ARG A 70 -5.57 -1.32 3.59
C ARG A 70 -5.05 -2.53 4.37
N ALA A 71 -3.75 -2.70 4.50
CA ALA A 71 -3.16 -3.79 5.27
C ALA A 71 -3.55 -3.74 6.75
N LYS A 72 -3.60 -2.56 7.36
CA LYS A 72 -4.08 -2.37 8.74
C LYS A 72 -5.57 -2.75 8.89
N LEU A 73 -6.40 -2.37 7.92
CA LEU A 73 -7.83 -2.73 7.94
C LEU A 73 -8.02 -4.24 7.76
N LYS A 74 -7.24 -4.90 6.91
CA LYS A 74 -7.24 -6.36 6.78
C LYS A 74 -6.92 -7.07 8.11
N GLN A 75 -5.92 -6.59 8.84
CA GLN A 75 -5.63 -7.10 10.19
C GLN A 75 -6.81 -6.90 11.15
N SER A 76 -7.51 -5.76 11.05
CA SER A 76 -8.71 -5.51 11.86
C SER A 76 -9.84 -6.47 11.51
N VAL A 77 -10.06 -6.78 10.23
CA VAL A 77 -11.04 -7.82 9.81
C VAL A 77 -10.69 -9.16 10.44
N SER A 78 -9.44 -9.61 10.35
CA SER A 78 -9.02 -10.90 10.94
C SER A 78 -9.30 -10.94 12.44
N ARG A 79 -8.97 -9.88 13.18
CA ARG A 79 -9.26 -9.77 14.60
C ARG A 79 -10.76 -9.80 14.91
N LEU A 80 -11.59 -9.10 14.12
CA LEU A 80 -13.04 -9.07 14.31
C LEU A 80 -13.68 -10.42 13.99
N VAL A 81 -13.20 -11.11 12.96
CA VAL A 81 -13.67 -12.46 12.63
C VAL A 81 -13.33 -13.45 13.73
N THR A 82 -12.14 -13.38 14.34
CA THR A 82 -11.79 -14.21 15.50
C THR A 82 -12.76 -14.05 16.67
N ILE A 83 -13.38 -12.87 16.83
CA ILE A 83 -14.39 -12.62 17.87
C ILE A 83 -15.78 -13.10 17.45
N LEU A 84 -16.19 -12.83 16.20
CA LEU A 84 -17.56 -12.97 15.74
C LEU A 84 -17.85 -14.33 15.09
N PHE A 85 -16.86 -14.94 14.42
CA PHE A 85 -16.95 -16.23 13.73
C PHE A 85 -15.58 -16.86 13.55
N PRO A 86 -14.92 -17.35 14.61
CA PRO A 86 -13.54 -17.85 14.57
C PRO A 86 -13.34 -19.05 13.65
N GLU A 87 -14.35 -19.88 13.45
CA GLU A 87 -14.26 -21.07 12.60
C GLU A 87 -14.14 -20.72 11.10
N LEU A 88 -14.57 -19.52 10.69
CA LEU A 88 -14.57 -19.09 9.29
C LEU A 88 -13.18 -19.17 8.66
N GLU A 89 -12.13 -18.80 9.40
CA GLU A 89 -10.76 -18.80 8.91
C GLU A 89 -10.27 -20.17 8.44
N LYS A 90 -10.78 -21.26 9.08
CA LYS A 90 -10.44 -22.64 8.72
C LYS A 90 -11.21 -23.18 7.53
N LEU A 91 -12.32 -22.53 7.17
CA LEU A 91 -13.23 -22.97 6.12
C LEU A 91 -12.95 -22.33 4.76
N VAL A 92 -12.16 -21.26 4.74
CA VAL A 92 -11.83 -20.49 3.54
C VAL A 92 -10.31 -20.39 3.34
N PRO A 93 -9.83 -20.31 2.09
CA PRO A 93 -8.40 -20.19 1.82
C PRO A 93 -7.80 -18.92 2.42
N THR A 94 -8.56 -17.82 2.46
CA THR A 94 -8.22 -16.56 3.09
C THR A 94 -9.47 -15.77 3.44
N LEU A 95 -9.42 -15.02 4.53
CA LEU A 95 -10.51 -14.09 4.93
C LEU A 95 -10.62 -12.87 3.97
N HIS A 96 -9.58 -12.60 3.16
CA HIS A 96 -9.46 -11.39 2.36
C HIS A 96 -9.85 -11.60 0.89
N MET A 97 -10.85 -12.43 0.64
CA MET A 97 -11.41 -12.65 -0.69
C MET A 97 -12.82 -12.04 -0.78
N GLU A 98 -13.21 -11.62 -1.99
CA GLU A 98 -14.46 -10.89 -2.20
C GLU A 98 -15.71 -11.69 -1.73
N SER A 99 -15.71 -13.01 -1.91
CA SER A 99 -16.83 -13.86 -1.44
C SER A 99 -16.97 -13.88 0.09
N VAL A 100 -15.86 -13.79 0.83
CA VAL A 100 -15.87 -13.65 2.30
C VAL A 100 -16.31 -12.27 2.72
N TYR A 101 -15.84 -11.25 2.02
CA TYR A 101 -16.29 -9.87 2.27
C TYR A 101 -17.77 -9.68 1.98
N ALA A 102 -18.28 -10.26 0.89
CA ALA A 102 -19.71 -10.24 0.59
C ALA A 102 -20.53 -10.95 1.70
N LEU A 103 -20.08 -12.15 2.13
CA LEU A 103 -20.68 -12.88 3.24
C LEU A 103 -20.73 -12.02 4.51
N LEU A 104 -19.59 -11.49 4.95
CA LEU A 104 -19.46 -10.74 6.21
C LEU A 104 -20.12 -9.36 6.16
N SER A 105 -20.28 -8.78 4.99
CA SER A 105 -21.01 -7.53 4.80
C SER A 105 -22.51 -7.72 5.08
N GLU A 106 -23.04 -8.88 4.77
CA GLU A 106 -24.46 -9.18 4.94
C GLU A 106 -24.72 -9.95 6.25
N PHE A 107 -23.85 -10.88 6.58
CA PHE A 107 -23.93 -11.74 7.77
C PHE A 107 -22.64 -11.59 8.62
N PRO A 108 -22.51 -10.53 9.42
CA PRO A 108 -21.24 -10.15 10.04
C PRO A 108 -20.78 -11.03 11.21
N GLY A 109 -21.52 -12.10 11.53
CA GLY A 109 -21.14 -13.02 12.61
C GLY A 109 -21.78 -14.39 12.45
N ALA A 110 -21.31 -15.35 13.25
CA ALA A 110 -21.77 -16.75 13.19
C ALA A 110 -23.29 -16.87 13.38
N LYS A 111 -23.87 -16.11 14.31
CA LYS A 111 -25.32 -16.16 14.56
C LYS A 111 -26.13 -15.83 13.30
N GLN A 112 -25.77 -14.73 12.62
CA GLN A 112 -26.46 -14.30 11.41
C GLN A 112 -26.30 -15.32 10.26
N VAL A 113 -25.12 -15.92 10.10
CA VAL A 113 -24.88 -16.99 9.13
C VAL A 113 -25.71 -18.24 9.46
N ALA A 114 -25.81 -18.64 10.74
CA ALA A 114 -26.57 -19.81 11.19
C ALA A 114 -28.08 -19.66 10.94
N GLU A 115 -28.61 -18.45 11.13
CA GLU A 115 -30.02 -18.09 10.95
C GLU A 115 -30.37 -17.78 9.49
N ALA A 116 -29.37 -17.53 8.63
CA ALA A 116 -29.58 -17.17 7.24
C ALA A 116 -30.30 -18.28 6.44
N HIS A 117 -31.18 -17.86 5.54
CA HIS A 117 -31.79 -18.79 4.59
C HIS A 117 -30.74 -19.33 3.62
N LEU A 118 -30.66 -20.68 3.48
CA LEU A 118 -29.58 -21.31 2.70
C LEU A 118 -29.54 -20.84 1.23
N THR A 119 -30.70 -20.59 0.64
CA THR A 119 -30.80 -20.08 -0.74
C THR A 119 -30.14 -18.68 -0.85
N HIS A 120 -30.34 -17.81 0.13
CA HIS A 120 -29.79 -16.48 0.16
C HIS A 120 -28.27 -16.54 0.41
N LEU A 121 -27.83 -17.30 1.40
CA LEU A 121 -26.41 -17.52 1.68
C LEU A 121 -25.67 -18.06 0.44
N LYS A 122 -26.29 -19.05 -0.27
CA LYS A 122 -25.76 -19.53 -1.55
C LYS A 122 -25.68 -18.43 -2.60
N ALA A 123 -26.73 -17.61 -2.74
CA ALA A 123 -26.77 -16.56 -3.77
C ALA A 123 -25.65 -15.52 -3.57
N VAL A 124 -25.44 -15.07 -2.33
CA VAL A 124 -24.36 -14.15 -1.96
C VAL A 124 -22.98 -14.73 -2.30
N LEU A 125 -22.73 -15.94 -1.86
CA LEU A 125 -21.45 -16.64 -2.09
C LEU A 125 -21.20 -16.90 -3.58
N TYR A 126 -22.22 -17.38 -4.30
CA TYR A 126 -22.14 -17.71 -5.72
C TYR A 126 -21.86 -16.47 -6.57
N GLY A 127 -22.57 -15.38 -6.32
CA GLY A 127 -22.38 -14.12 -7.03
C GLY A 127 -20.97 -13.56 -6.82
N ALA A 128 -20.54 -13.45 -5.56
CA ALA A 128 -19.25 -12.86 -5.22
C ALA A 128 -18.04 -13.74 -5.58
N SER A 129 -18.23 -15.07 -5.69
CA SER A 129 -17.17 -16.01 -6.10
C SER A 129 -17.15 -16.31 -7.61
N LYS A 130 -17.96 -15.62 -8.40
CA LYS A 130 -18.13 -15.88 -9.84
C LYS A 130 -18.49 -17.36 -10.12
N GLY A 131 -19.41 -17.90 -9.32
CA GLY A 131 -19.91 -19.27 -9.47
C GLY A 131 -19.07 -20.37 -8.77
N ARG A 132 -17.94 -20.02 -8.14
CA ARG A 132 -17.04 -21.00 -7.51
C ARG A 132 -17.63 -21.64 -6.24
N TYR A 133 -18.35 -20.87 -5.43
CA TYR A 133 -18.94 -21.32 -4.18
C TYR A 133 -20.45 -21.51 -4.33
N GLY A 134 -20.86 -22.75 -4.26
CA GLY A 134 -22.23 -23.17 -4.43
C GLY A 134 -22.93 -23.51 -3.12
N ARG A 135 -23.92 -24.45 -3.23
CA ARG A 135 -24.75 -24.91 -2.10
C ARG A 135 -23.91 -25.60 -1.02
N ASP A 136 -22.90 -26.38 -1.42
CA ASP A 136 -22.09 -27.16 -0.47
C ASP A 136 -21.32 -26.25 0.46
N MET A 137 -20.67 -25.21 -0.08
CA MET A 137 -19.98 -24.21 0.73
C MET A 137 -20.93 -23.45 1.65
N ALA A 138 -22.10 -23.06 1.15
CA ALA A 138 -23.12 -22.40 1.95
C ALA A 138 -23.62 -23.29 3.11
N THR A 139 -23.78 -24.59 2.88
CA THR A 139 -24.16 -25.56 3.90
C THR A 139 -23.05 -25.71 4.94
N THR A 140 -21.82 -25.92 4.50
CA THR A 140 -20.63 -26.02 5.38
C THR A 140 -20.50 -24.83 6.30
N LEU A 141 -20.59 -23.62 5.75
CA LEU A 141 -20.50 -22.39 6.53
C LEU A 141 -21.63 -22.24 7.53
N ARG A 142 -22.86 -22.55 7.13
CA ARG A 142 -24.03 -22.49 8.03
C ARG A 142 -23.95 -23.52 9.16
N ASP A 143 -23.51 -24.73 8.89
CA ASP A 143 -23.40 -25.79 9.89
C ASP A 143 -22.26 -25.48 10.87
N ALA A 144 -21.13 -24.98 10.41
CA ALA A 144 -20.08 -24.48 11.28
C ALA A 144 -20.55 -23.28 12.14
N ALA A 145 -21.31 -22.38 11.55
CA ALA A 145 -21.86 -21.21 12.26
C ALA A 145 -22.84 -21.62 13.40
N ARG A 146 -23.58 -22.71 13.23
CA ARG A 146 -24.49 -23.26 14.28
C ARG A 146 -23.73 -23.78 15.49
N CYS A 147 -22.52 -24.26 15.29
CA CYS A 147 -21.66 -24.81 16.35
C CYS A 147 -20.55 -23.81 16.77
N SER A 148 -20.62 -22.56 16.29
CA SER A 148 -19.59 -21.58 16.55
C SER A 148 -19.56 -21.12 17.99
N VAL A 149 -18.33 -20.90 18.49
CA VAL A 149 -18.07 -20.26 19.77
C VAL A 149 -17.98 -18.74 19.69
N GLY A 150 -18.24 -18.17 18.49
CA GLY A 150 -18.19 -16.74 18.24
C GLY A 150 -19.18 -15.94 19.09
N SER A 151 -18.76 -14.75 19.50
CA SER A 151 -19.56 -13.86 20.33
C SER A 151 -20.60 -13.09 19.53
N VAL A 152 -21.78 -12.90 20.08
CA VAL A 152 -22.82 -12.04 19.50
C VAL A 152 -22.61 -10.60 19.99
N MET A 153 -21.96 -9.78 19.17
CA MET A 153 -21.61 -8.40 19.51
C MET A 153 -22.02 -7.44 18.39
N PRO A 154 -23.21 -6.80 18.46
CA PRO A 154 -23.70 -5.92 17.40
C PRO A 154 -22.75 -4.76 17.05
N ALA A 155 -22.08 -4.19 18.04
CA ALA A 155 -21.11 -3.14 17.82
C ALA A 155 -19.89 -3.62 16.99
N LYS A 156 -19.42 -4.86 17.25
CA LYS A 156 -18.32 -5.47 16.49
C LYS A 156 -18.76 -5.89 15.08
N SER A 157 -20.01 -6.30 14.94
CA SER A 157 -20.62 -6.57 13.64
C SER A 157 -20.67 -5.33 12.77
N LEU A 158 -21.07 -4.19 13.32
CA LEU A 158 -21.07 -2.89 12.65
C LEU A 158 -19.64 -2.45 12.28
N GLU A 159 -18.69 -2.58 13.23
CA GLU A 159 -17.27 -2.29 12.99
C GLU A 159 -16.72 -3.11 11.82
N LEU A 160 -17.04 -4.40 11.76
CA LEU A 160 -16.62 -5.30 10.69
C LEU A 160 -17.17 -4.88 9.32
N GLN A 161 -18.47 -4.59 9.25
CA GLN A 161 -19.12 -4.13 8.02
C GLN A 161 -18.51 -2.82 7.49
N HIS A 162 -18.27 -1.84 8.38
CA HIS A 162 -17.62 -0.58 8.01
C HIS A 162 -16.17 -0.80 7.57
N THR A 163 -15.42 -1.67 8.26
CA THR A 163 -14.03 -1.99 7.90
C THR A 163 -13.94 -2.62 6.51
N ILE A 164 -14.85 -3.55 6.18
CA ILE A 164 -14.91 -4.15 4.84
C ILE A 164 -15.24 -3.11 3.77
N ARG A 165 -16.17 -2.19 4.04
CA ARG A 165 -16.51 -1.11 3.11
C ARG A 165 -15.31 -0.23 2.83
N LEU A 166 -14.57 0.19 3.88
CA LEU A 166 -13.35 0.98 3.73
C LEU A 166 -12.26 0.25 2.94
N ILE A 167 -12.13 -1.07 3.10
CA ILE A 167 -11.18 -1.86 2.30
C ILE A 167 -11.55 -1.80 0.81
N ARG A 168 -12.84 -1.93 0.47
CA ARG A 168 -13.29 -1.83 -0.92
C ARG A 168 -13.08 -0.44 -1.52
N GLU A 169 -13.31 0.61 -0.74
CA GLU A 169 -13.01 1.98 -1.14
C GLU A 169 -11.51 2.17 -1.42
N LEU A 170 -10.65 1.67 -0.53
CA LEU A 170 -9.20 1.69 -0.74
C LEU A 170 -8.74 0.83 -1.92
N ASP A 171 -9.37 -0.30 -2.18
CA ASP A 171 -9.06 -1.11 -3.37
C ASP A 171 -9.36 -0.33 -4.66
N ALA A 172 -10.50 0.38 -4.73
CA ALA A 172 -10.84 1.23 -5.86
C ALA A 172 -9.87 2.42 -6.02
N GLU A 173 -9.55 3.13 -4.93
CA GLU A 173 -8.57 4.22 -4.97
C GLU A 173 -7.18 3.74 -5.43
N ILE A 174 -6.74 2.55 -5.02
CA ILE A 174 -5.47 1.96 -5.46
C ILE A 174 -5.52 1.64 -6.96
N GLU A 175 -6.63 1.12 -7.46
CA GLU A 175 -6.83 0.86 -8.90
C GLU A 175 -6.78 2.16 -9.71
N ASP A 176 -7.41 3.23 -9.25
CA ASP A 176 -7.38 4.56 -9.88
C ASP A 176 -5.94 5.13 -9.94
N ILE A 177 -5.20 5.02 -8.84
CA ILE A 177 -3.79 5.45 -8.80
C ILE A 177 -2.94 4.62 -9.77
N GLU A 178 -3.13 3.30 -9.83
CA GLU A 178 -2.42 2.42 -10.74
C GLU A 178 -2.76 2.73 -12.21
N ALA A 179 -4.01 3.06 -12.49
CA ALA A 179 -4.45 3.51 -13.82
C ALA A 179 -3.80 4.85 -14.22
N ALA A 180 -3.55 5.75 -13.26
CA ALA A 180 -2.83 7.01 -13.50
C ALA A 180 -1.32 6.81 -13.72
N ILE A 181 -0.71 5.82 -13.05
CA ILE A 181 0.71 5.48 -13.20
C ILE A 181 1.01 4.83 -14.57
N GLN A 182 0.10 4.01 -15.09
CA GLN A 182 0.35 3.21 -16.29
C GLN A 182 0.78 4.05 -17.51
N PRO A 183 0.05 5.11 -17.93
CA PRO A 183 0.45 5.91 -19.09
C PRO A 183 1.80 6.60 -18.90
N MET A 184 2.15 7.01 -17.69
CA MET A 184 3.45 7.60 -17.40
C MET A 184 4.59 6.60 -17.61
N MET A 185 4.39 5.35 -17.22
CA MET A 185 5.35 4.27 -17.44
C MET A 185 5.47 3.90 -18.92
N ASP A 186 4.35 3.94 -19.66
CA ASP A 186 4.32 3.68 -21.10
C ASP A 186 5.07 4.78 -21.87
N GLU A 187 4.95 6.04 -21.46
CA GLU A 187 5.68 7.19 -22.04
C GLU A 187 7.18 7.12 -21.78
N MET A 188 7.58 6.68 -20.58
CA MET A 188 8.99 6.56 -20.21
C MET A 188 9.74 5.47 -20.98
N GLN A 189 9.04 4.48 -21.52
CA GLN A 189 9.62 3.35 -22.29
C GLN A 189 10.85 2.70 -21.62
N SER A 190 10.88 2.70 -20.29
CA SER A 190 12.02 2.19 -19.53
C SER A 190 12.13 0.66 -19.64
N PRO A 191 13.33 0.11 -19.86
CA PRO A 191 13.55 -1.33 -19.90
C PRO A 191 13.43 -2.01 -18.52
N ILE A 192 13.18 -1.27 -17.45
CA ILE A 192 13.14 -1.80 -16.08
C ILE A 192 12.14 -2.96 -15.91
N THR A 193 11.02 -2.91 -16.65
CA THR A 193 9.98 -3.96 -16.61
C THR A 193 10.38 -5.25 -17.32
N THR A 194 11.50 -5.26 -18.07
CA THR A 194 12.05 -6.49 -18.69
C THR A 194 12.82 -7.34 -17.68
N ILE A 195 13.16 -6.78 -16.52
CA ILE A 195 13.87 -7.50 -15.46
C ILE A 195 12.90 -8.50 -14.80
N PRO A 196 13.22 -9.80 -14.73
CA PRO A 196 12.36 -10.78 -14.11
C PRO A 196 11.99 -10.41 -12.68
N GLY A 197 10.69 -10.38 -12.37
CA GLY A 197 10.15 -10.02 -11.05
C GLY A 197 9.86 -8.53 -10.87
N ILE A 198 10.24 -7.66 -11.79
CA ILE A 198 9.90 -6.24 -11.75
C ILE A 198 8.73 -5.97 -12.69
N GLY A 199 7.52 -5.89 -12.13
CA GLY A 199 6.35 -5.43 -12.86
C GLY A 199 6.23 -3.91 -12.87
N VAL A 200 5.23 -3.37 -13.60
CA VAL A 200 4.98 -1.92 -13.75
C VAL A 200 4.99 -1.17 -12.42
N ARG A 201 4.32 -1.71 -11.40
CA ARG A 201 4.20 -1.08 -10.06
C ARG A 201 5.56 -0.91 -9.36
N MET A 202 6.39 -1.95 -9.39
CA MET A 202 7.72 -1.91 -8.79
C MET A 202 8.67 -1.07 -9.64
N GLY A 203 8.59 -1.20 -10.96
CA GLY A 203 9.35 -0.37 -11.91
C GLY A 203 9.07 1.11 -11.71
N ALA A 204 7.80 1.49 -11.60
CA ALA A 204 7.39 2.86 -11.33
C ALA A 204 7.98 3.41 -10.02
N MET A 205 7.94 2.61 -8.95
CA MET A 205 8.51 2.99 -7.65
C MET A 205 10.03 3.21 -7.73
N ILE A 206 10.74 2.32 -8.41
CA ILE A 206 12.21 2.42 -8.58
C ILE A 206 12.55 3.65 -9.42
N LEU A 207 11.91 3.85 -10.58
CA LEU A 207 12.14 5.00 -11.45
C LEU A 207 11.82 6.33 -10.75
N ALA A 208 10.73 6.37 -9.99
CA ALA A 208 10.32 7.54 -9.24
C ALA A 208 11.32 7.96 -8.15
N GLU A 209 11.94 7.01 -7.47
CA GLU A 209 12.88 7.30 -6.39
C GLU A 209 14.32 7.53 -6.91
N ILE A 210 14.74 6.84 -7.95
CA ILE A 210 16.07 7.01 -8.54
C ILE A 210 16.14 8.28 -9.42
N GLY A 211 15.07 8.53 -10.18
CA GLY A 211 15.04 9.63 -11.15
C GLY A 211 15.95 9.35 -12.35
N ASP A 212 16.85 10.28 -12.66
CA ASP A 212 17.75 10.17 -13.79
C ASP A 212 18.94 9.24 -13.48
N PHE A 213 19.02 8.12 -14.20
CA PHE A 213 20.12 7.15 -14.09
C PHE A 213 21.48 7.70 -14.56
N SER A 214 21.50 8.74 -15.41
CA SER A 214 22.76 9.37 -15.85
C SER A 214 23.54 10.06 -14.73
N ARG A 215 22.93 10.18 -13.55
CA ARG A 215 23.58 10.72 -12.34
C ARG A 215 24.58 9.75 -11.72
N PHE A 216 24.55 8.50 -12.09
CA PHE A 216 25.42 7.45 -11.55
C PHE A 216 26.50 7.13 -12.59
N ASP A 217 27.77 7.36 -12.23
CA ASP A 217 28.91 7.13 -13.12
C ASP A 217 29.30 5.63 -13.18
N SER A 218 28.87 4.84 -12.19
CA SER A 218 29.19 3.42 -12.03
C SER A 218 28.11 2.71 -11.21
N PRO A 219 27.94 1.39 -11.38
CA PRO A 219 27.05 0.61 -10.53
C PRO A 219 27.61 0.34 -9.11
N ASP A 220 28.81 0.84 -8.78
CA ASP A 220 29.49 0.63 -7.48
C ASP A 220 29.10 1.65 -6.41
#